data_496c5ec1f9e2d19296518944dcfac5b2
#
_entry.id   496c5ec1f9e2d19296518944dcfac5b2
#
_cell.length_a   1.000
_cell.length_b   1.000
_cell.length_c   1.000
_cell.angle_alpha   90.00
_cell.angle_beta   90.00
_cell.angle_gamma   90.00
#
_symmetry.space_group_name_H-M   'P 1'
#
loop_
_entity.id
_entity.type
_entity.pdbx_description
1 polymer ?
#
loop_
_entity_poly.entity_id
_entity_poly.type
_entity_poly.pdbx_seq_one_letter_code
_entity_poly.pdbx_strand_id
1 'polypeptide(L)'
;MRLLKLLPLLLMLSCIDLITQKTVYNSLYFKGGSWVEFAVMDSMKLESNDFTLQFWVAGGEVDTNEAPALFSLVDSQDSIKLALFRDKGQTNTITIVINSETLPPIEINGLDWSDPDNFYLISFLFSDTADIKIFLNDSPILPTEESRLNAGDSKLMVGALVNEDRTILENFWYGYIDEIRLWNTRLADSTIKFQSKHSDKMGEYYRYTMDGEEIFTYLNSLIGIWRLNFEEPLSVIEDDSGYNNDGIIYTRTGYSVELSEKGAQ
;
A
#
# COMPACT_ATOMS: atom_id res chain seq x y z
N MET A 1 -45.60 29.33 -33.52
CA MET A 1 -44.85 28.13 -33.96
C MET A 1 -43.39 28.19 -33.57
N ARG A 2 -43.04 28.55 -32.31
CA ARG A 2 -41.65 28.61 -31.79
C ARG A 2 -41.42 27.83 -30.49
N LEU A 3 -42.46 27.22 -29.91
CA LEU A 3 -42.33 26.44 -28.66
C LEU A 3 -41.89 24.98 -28.84
N LEU A 4 -41.98 24.43 -30.07
CA LEU A 4 -41.68 23.01 -30.29
C LEU A 4 -40.17 22.67 -30.46
N LYS A 5 -39.30 23.70 -30.55
CA LYS A 5 -37.83 23.47 -30.70
C LYS A 5 -37.08 23.45 -29.39
N LEU A 6 -37.70 23.81 -28.26
CA LEU A 6 -37.08 23.80 -26.93
C LEU A 6 -37.26 22.48 -26.18
N LEU A 7 -38.24 21.66 -26.58
CA LEU A 7 -38.53 20.39 -25.90
C LEU A 7 -37.42 19.36 -25.95
N PRO A 8 -36.71 19.14 -27.11
CA PRO A 8 -35.62 18.20 -27.14
C PRO A 8 -34.37 18.66 -26.36
N LEU A 9 -34.15 19.96 -26.20
CA LEU A 9 -33.04 20.50 -25.42
C LEU A 9 -33.27 20.35 -23.92
N LEU A 10 -34.51 20.50 -23.44
CA LEU A 10 -34.88 20.24 -22.04
C LEU A 10 -34.82 18.76 -21.70
N LEU A 11 -35.17 17.86 -22.63
CA LEU A 11 -35.04 16.42 -22.44
C LEU A 11 -33.56 15.96 -22.42
N MET A 12 -32.68 16.60 -23.18
CA MET A 12 -31.23 16.30 -23.10
C MET A 12 -30.63 16.82 -21.81
N LEU A 13 -31.04 17.96 -21.27
CA LEU A 13 -30.61 18.47 -19.98
C LEU A 13 -31.08 17.58 -18.82
N SER A 14 -32.28 17.01 -18.90
CA SER A 14 -32.77 16.09 -17.87
C SER A 14 -32.13 14.69 -17.93
N CYS A 15 -31.57 14.30 -19.07
CA CYS A 15 -30.78 13.07 -19.18
C CYS A 15 -29.34 13.21 -18.68
N ILE A 16 -28.82 14.44 -18.60
CA ILE A 16 -27.44 14.67 -18.10
C ILE A 16 -27.41 14.59 -16.55
N ASP A 17 -28.50 14.96 -15.87
CA ASP A 17 -28.63 14.85 -14.42
C ASP A 17 -28.91 13.41 -13.92
N LEU A 18 -29.09 12.44 -14.81
CA LEU A 18 -29.34 11.04 -14.48
C LEU A 18 -28.11 10.15 -14.65
N ILE A 19 -26.94 10.69 -14.99
CA ILE A 19 -25.68 10.01 -14.75
C ILE A 19 -25.44 10.18 -13.25
N THR A 20 -25.95 9.24 -12.47
CA THR A 20 -25.50 9.06 -11.10
C THR A 20 -23.98 8.98 -11.16
N GLN A 21 -23.29 10.01 -10.67
CA GLN A 21 -21.86 9.92 -10.45
C GLN A 21 -21.65 8.73 -9.52
N LYS A 22 -21.10 7.66 -10.07
CA LYS A 22 -20.78 6.49 -9.29
C LYS A 22 -19.70 6.93 -8.31
N THR A 23 -19.92 6.75 -7.03
CA THR A 23 -18.92 7.05 -6.02
C THR A 23 -17.73 6.14 -6.25
N VAL A 24 -16.58 6.73 -6.50
CA VAL A 24 -15.32 6.00 -6.60
C VAL A 24 -14.68 6.05 -5.21
N TYR A 25 -14.46 4.90 -4.63
CA TYR A 25 -13.71 4.77 -3.39
C TYR A 25 -12.23 4.64 -3.74
N ASN A 26 -11.39 5.36 -3.02
CA ASN A 26 -9.98 5.50 -3.36
C ASN A 26 -9.07 4.74 -2.39
N SER A 27 -9.60 4.19 -1.30
CA SER A 27 -8.82 3.42 -0.34
C SER A 27 -9.67 2.44 0.48
N LEU A 28 -9.01 1.49 1.11
CA LEU A 28 -9.59 0.66 2.17
C LEU A 28 -9.30 1.27 3.53
N TYR A 29 -10.32 1.37 4.37
CA TYR A 29 -10.20 1.74 5.76
C TYR A 29 -10.24 0.50 6.65
N PHE A 30 -9.11 0.22 7.31
CA PHE A 30 -8.96 -0.84 8.28
C PHE A 30 -9.32 -0.32 9.67
N LYS A 31 -10.24 -1.00 10.34
CA LYS A 31 -10.71 -0.67 11.72
C LYS A 31 -10.20 -1.64 12.79
N GLY A 32 -9.09 -2.31 12.49
CA GLY A 32 -8.66 -3.47 13.27
C GLY A 32 -9.43 -4.75 12.90
N GLY A 33 -8.86 -5.90 13.15
CA GLY A 33 -9.51 -7.19 12.91
C GLY A 33 -9.67 -7.63 11.46
N SER A 34 -9.07 -6.93 10.51
CA SER A 34 -9.04 -7.28 9.08
C SER A 34 -7.63 -7.19 8.52
N TRP A 35 -7.34 -8.01 7.50
CA TRP A 35 -6.05 -8.01 6.81
C TRP A 35 -6.20 -8.52 5.38
N VAL A 36 -5.17 -8.32 4.59
CA VAL A 36 -5.05 -8.87 3.22
C VAL A 36 -3.89 -9.84 3.19
N GLU A 37 -4.12 -11.03 2.66
CA GLU A 37 -3.08 -12.03 2.39
C GLU A 37 -2.75 -12.04 0.90
N PHE A 38 -1.48 -11.99 0.59
CA PHE A 38 -0.95 -12.24 -0.74
C PHE A 38 -0.26 -13.60 -0.80
N ALA A 39 0.06 -14.03 -2.01
CA ALA A 39 0.81 -15.26 -2.23
C ALA A 39 2.24 -15.16 -1.64
N VAL A 40 2.95 -16.28 -1.58
CA VAL A 40 4.37 -16.32 -1.22
C VAL A 40 5.18 -15.52 -2.24
N MET A 41 6.15 -14.74 -1.77
CA MET A 41 6.93 -13.80 -2.59
C MET A 41 7.55 -14.46 -3.82
N ASP A 42 8.13 -15.66 -3.69
CA ASP A 42 8.68 -16.43 -4.82
C ASP A 42 7.64 -16.74 -5.89
N SER A 43 6.39 -17.02 -5.51
CA SER A 43 5.30 -17.28 -6.46
C SER A 43 4.81 -16.01 -7.16
N MET A 44 5.09 -14.84 -6.60
CA MET A 44 4.78 -13.54 -7.17
C MET A 44 5.83 -13.03 -8.18
N LYS A 45 6.68 -13.90 -8.73
CA LYS A 45 7.73 -13.53 -9.70
C LYS A 45 8.87 -12.68 -9.11
N LEU A 46 9.12 -12.80 -7.84
CA LEU A 46 10.29 -12.21 -7.22
C LEU A 46 11.51 -13.09 -7.55
N GLU A 47 12.16 -12.78 -8.68
CA GLU A 47 13.27 -13.59 -9.24
C GLU A 47 14.62 -13.33 -8.54
N SER A 48 14.70 -12.30 -7.73
CA SER A 48 15.90 -11.89 -6.99
C SER A 48 15.50 -11.30 -5.64
N ASN A 49 16.49 -11.18 -4.73
CA ASN A 49 16.29 -10.44 -3.49
C ASN A 49 16.37 -8.92 -3.68
N ASP A 50 16.56 -8.45 -4.92
CA ASP A 50 16.43 -7.05 -5.27
C ASP A 50 14.95 -6.75 -5.54
N PHE A 51 14.29 -6.06 -4.63
CA PHE A 51 12.91 -5.68 -4.81
C PHE A 51 12.57 -4.34 -4.12
N THR A 52 11.45 -3.77 -4.49
CA THR A 52 10.88 -2.61 -3.81
C THR A 52 9.43 -2.87 -3.48
N LEU A 53 9.04 -2.61 -2.23
CA LEU A 53 7.68 -2.70 -1.74
C LEU A 53 7.22 -1.32 -1.30
N GLN A 54 6.05 -0.88 -1.76
CA GLN A 54 5.53 0.46 -1.51
C GLN A 54 4.08 0.42 -1.06
N PHE A 55 3.72 1.39 -0.21
CA PHE A 55 2.36 1.58 0.29
C PHE A 55 2.02 3.07 0.31
N TRP A 56 0.86 3.44 -0.24
CA TRP A 56 0.21 4.70 0.07
C TRP A 56 -0.71 4.50 1.26
N VAL A 57 -0.42 5.20 2.36
CA VAL A 57 -1.12 4.98 3.63
C VAL A 57 -1.40 6.28 4.36
N ALA A 58 -2.52 6.31 5.07
CA ALA A 58 -2.80 7.32 6.08
C ALA A 58 -3.18 6.65 7.41
N GLY A 59 -2.97 7.36 8.48
CA GLY A 59 -3.33 6.87 9.80
C GLY A 59 -4.84 6.92 10.06
N GLY A 60 -5.23 6.42 11.20
CA GLY A 60 -6.59 6.46 11.72
C GLY A 60 -6.57 6.42 13.24
N GLU A 61 -7.74 6.52 13.84
CA GLU A 61 -7.87 6.39 15.29
C GLU A 61 -7.36 5.02 15.73
N VAL A 62 -6.52 4.99 16.76
CA VAL A 62 -5.93 3.77 17.32
C VAL A 62 -6.40 3.62 18.74
N ASP A 63 -6.81 2.41 19.11
CA ASP A 63 -6.82 2.04 20.51
C ASP A 63 -5.36 2.08 21.00
N THR A 64 -5.09 2.94 21.97
CA THR A 64 -3.73 3.29 22.46
C THR A 64 -2.96 2.12 23.06
N ASN A 65 -3.54 0.92 23.08
CA ASN A 65 -2.96 -0.25 23.72
C ASN A 65 -2.20 -1.19 22.78
N GLU A 66 -2.32 -1.01 21.47
CA GLU A 66 -1.68 -1.87 20.48
C GLU A 66 -0.65 -1.10 19.63
N ALA A 67 0.30 -1.82 19.03
CA ALA A 67 1.22 -1.32 18.03
C ALA A 67 0.77 -1.85 16.66
N PRO A 68 -0.08 -1.12 15.90
CA PRO A 68 -0.66 -1.64 14.67
C PRO A 68 0.41 -1.93 13.61
N ALA A 69 0.31 -3.11 12.98
CA ALA A 69 1.18 -3.52 11.87
C ALA A 69 0.58 -3.06 10.54
N LEU A 70 1.33 -2.24 9.80
CA LEU A 70 0.95 -1.91 8.41
C LEU A 70 1.05 -3.15 7.54
N PHE A 71 2.17 -3.86 7.64
CA PHE A 71 2.38 -5.11 6.94
C PHE A 71 3.38 -5.99 7.67
N SER A 72 3.40 -7.27 7.30
CA SER A 72 4.41 -8.24 7.71
C SER A 72 4.76 -9.19 6.57
N LEU A 73 6.02 -9.55 6.46
CA LEU A 73 6.52 -10.69 5.69
C LEU A 73 6.87 -11.79 6.70
N VAL A 74 6.15 -12.90 6.64
CA VAL A 74 6.31 -14.01 7.59
C VAL A 74 6.55 -15.28 6.79
N ASP A 75 7.63 -16.01 7.14
CA ASP A 75 7.97 -17.27 6.47
C ASP A 75 7.16 -18.46 7.00
N SER A 76 7.32 -19.61 6.36
CA SER A 76 6.64 -20.86 6.74
C SER A 76 7.03 -21.41 8.13
N GLN A 77 8.02 -20.80 8.79
CA GLN A 77 8.45 -21.13 10.14
C GLN A 77 7.99 -20.08 11.17
N ASP A 78 7.05 -19.22 10.79
CA ASP A 78 6.54 -18.10 11.58
C ASP A 78 7.58 -17.05 11.96
N SER A 79 8.71 -16.99 11.23
CA SER A 79 9.71 -15.96 11.44
C SER A 79 9.36 -14.70 10.69
N ILE A 80 9.34 -13.58 11.39
CA ILE A 80 9.13 -12.26 10.78
C ILE A 80 10.41 -11.88 10.03
N LYS A 81 10.35 -11.86 8.71
CA LYS A 81 11.44 -11.37 7.87
C LYS A 81 11.47 -9.85 7.83
N LEU A 82 10.29 -9.24 7.71
CA LEU A 82 10.12 -7.81 7.71
C LEU A 82 8.74 -7.46 8.26
N ALA A 83 8.65 -6.43 9.09
CA ALA A 83 7.38 -5.83 9.44
C ALA A 83 7.56 -4.34 9.77
N LEU A 84 6.51 -3.55 9.56
CA LEU A 84 6.42 -2.17 10.00
C LEU A 84 5.23 -1.99 10.92
N PHE A 85 5.46 -1.41 12.09
CA PHE A 85 4.46 -1.08 13.08
C PHE A 85 4.40 0.44 13.31
N ARG A 86 3.20 0.95 13.61
CA ARG A 86 3.09 2.23 14.33
C ARG A 86 3.52 1.99 15.76
N ASP A 87 4.24 2.93 16.34
CA ASP A 87 4.58 2.79 17.76
C ASP A 87 3.38 3.15 18.65
N LYS A 88 3.28 2.44 19.75
CA LYS A 88 2.19 2.57 20.71
C LYS A 88 2.11 3.98 21.30
N GLY A 89 0.96 4.62 21.11
CA GLY A 89 0.68 5.93 21.68
C GLY A 89 1.46 7.10 21.07
N GLN A 90 2.21 6.86 19.97
CA GLN A 90 2.93 7.89 19.24
C GLN A 90 2.30 8.13 17.87
N THR A 91 2.24 9.37 17.44
CA THR A 91 1.65 9.73 16.14
C THR A 91 2.69 9.87 15.02
N ASN A 92 3.97 9.96 15.37
CA ASN A 92 5.07 10.23 14.44
C ASN A 92 6.19 9.19 14.49
N THR A 93 5.95 8.03 15.07
CA THR A 93 6.97 7.01 15.31
C THR A 93 6.59 5.70 14.63
N ILE A 94 7.58 5.02 14.07
CA ILE A 94 7.48 3.67 13.54
C ILE A 94 8.49 2.75 14.21
N THR A 95 8.14 1.47 14.28
CA THR A 95 9.03 0.38 14.68
C THR A 95 9.14 -0.60 13.51
N ILE A 96 10.36 -1.03 13.21
CA ILE A 96 10.65 -1.95 12.12
C ILE A 96 11.24 -3.22 12.70
N VAL A 97 10.79 -4.35 12.21
CA VAL A 97 11.37 -5.67 12.50
C VAL A 97 12.01 -6.20 11.23
N ILE A 98 13.26 -6.63 11.31
CA ILE A 98 14.01 -7.25 10.22
C ILE A 98 14.63 -8.55 10.72
N ASN A 99 14.39 -9.68 10.05
CA ASN A 99 14.89 -11.01 10.45
C ASN A 99 14.61 -11.33 11.92
N SER A 100 13.40 -11.03 12.39
CA SER A 100 12.94 -11.17 13.77
C SER A 100 13.67 -10.29 14.80
N GLU A 101 14.51 -9.37 14.36
CA GLU A 101 15.14 -8.36 15.21
C GLU A 101 14.34 -7.06 15.15
N THR A 102 13.92 -6.57 16.32
CA THR A 102 13.21 -5.30 16.45
C THR A 102 14.22 -4.16 16.53
N LEU A 103 14.17 -3.26 15.56
CA LEU A 103 15.00 -2.05 15.58
C LEU A 103 14.45 -1.04 16.58
N PRO A 104 15.30 -0.13 17.10
CA PRO A 104 14.82 0.96 17.93
C PRO A 104 13.74 1.78 17.22
N PRO A 105 12.71 2.28 17.94
CA PRO A 105 11.70 3.14 17.36
C PRO A 105 12.31 4.37 16.68
N ILE A 106 11.77 4.74 15.53
CA ILE A 106 12.23 5.85 14.71
C ILE A 106 11.18 6.95 14.74
N GLU A 107 11.55 8.09 15.31
CA GLU A 107 10.74 9.30 15.22
C GLU A 107 10.96 9.98 13.86
N ILE A 108 9.87 10.30 13.16
CA ILE A 108 9.92 10.84 11.80
C ILE A 108 9.27 12.21 11.76
N ASN A 109 10.06 13.20 11.40
CA ASN A 109 9.55 14.56 11.22
C ASN A 109 8.58 14.64 10.04
N GLY A 110 7.40 15.21 10.29
CA GLY A 110 6.36 15.36 9.26
C GLY A 110 5.43 14.16 9.10
N LEU A 111 5.65 13.07 9.83
CA LEU A 111 4.70 11.98 9.95
C LEU A 111 3.69 12.30 11.03
N ASP A 112 2.41 12.15 10.73
CA ASP A 112 1.32 12.23 11.71
C ASP A 112 0.26 11.16 11.44
N TRP A 113 0.33 10.07 12.17
CA TRP A 113 -0.64 8.99 12.09
C TRP A 113 -2.03 9.34 12.61
N SER A 114 -2.22 10.49 13.26
CA SER A 114 -3.53 10.94 13.70
C SER A 114 -4.30 11.67 12.62
N ASP A 115 -3.64 12.07 11.53
CA ASP A 115 -4.26 12.74 10.40
C ASP A 115 -4.68 11.74 9.31
N PRO A 116 -5.99 11.44 9.18
CA PRO A 116 -6.49 10.48 8.21
C PRO A 116 -6.61 11.04 6.78
N ASP A 117 -6.33 12.32 6.58
CA ASP A 117 -6.38 12.99 5.28
C ASP A 117 -4.98 13.16 4.67
N ASN A 118 -3.93 12.87 5.43
CA ASN A 118 -2.56 12.99 4.98
C ASN A 118 -1.98 11.62 4.63
N PHE A 119 -1.92 11.32 3.34
CA PHE A 119 -1.35 10.08 2.84
C PHE A 119 0.16 10.19 2.66
N TYR A 120 0.86 9.13 3.05
CA TYR A 120 2.30 8.98 2.95
C TYR A 120 2.66 7.82 2.03
N LEU A 121 3.64 8.01 1.14
CA LEU A 121 4.27 6.91 0.43
C LEU A 121 5.38 6.33 1.29
N ILE A 122 5.21 5.11 1.75
CA ILE A 122 6.28 4.36 2.41
C ILE A 122 6.89 3.40 1.41
N SER A 123 8.21 3.46 1.22
CA SER A 123 8.92 2.62 0.26
C SER A 123 10.05 1.87 0.94
N PHE A 124 10.09 0.57 0.76
CA PHE A 124 11.15 -0.34 1.20
C PHE A 124 11.94 -0.81 0.00
N LEU A 125 13.24 -0.55 -0.01
CA LEU A 125 14.17 -0.91 -1.08
C LEU A 125 15.16 -1.94 -0.58
N PHE A 126 15.12 -3.12 -1.17
CA PHE A 126 15.98 -4.26 -0.81
C PHE A 126 16.97 -4.58 -1.91
N SER A 127 18.10 -5.14 -1.52
CA SER A 127 19.13 -5.66 -2.42
C SER A 127 19.93 -6.74 -1.73
N ASP A 128 20.40 -7.73 -2.50
CA ASP A 128 21.32 -8.76 -2.01
C ASP A 128 22.67 -8.22 -1.56
N THR A 129 23.05 -7.07 -2.08
CA THR A 129 24.42 -6.53 -1.95
C THR A 129 24.46 -5.16 -1.27
N ALA A 130 23.33 -4.59 -0.94
CA ALA A 130 23.25 -3.25 -0.38
C ALA A 130 22.29 -3.19 0.81
N ASP A 131 22.48 -2.16 1.61
CA ASP A 131 21.64 -1.87 2.76
C ASP A 131 20.18 -1.70 2.40
N ILE A 132 19.31 -2.13 3.30
CA ILE A 132 17.89 -1.82 3.22
C ILE A 132 17.73 -0.30 3.33
N LYS A 133 17.02 0.30 2.38
CA LYS A 133 16.60 1.69 2.47
C LYS A 133 15.11 1.80 2.67
N ILE A 134 14.69 2.72 3.52
CA ILE A 134 13.29 3.03 3.74
C ILE A 134 13.08 4.51 3.51
N PHE A 135 12.04 4.84 2.75
CA PHE A 135 11.64 6.21 2.49
C PHE A 135 10.25 6.47 3.06
N LEU A 136 10.08 7.65 3.63
CA LEU A 136 8.79 8.28 3.80
C LEU A 136 8.70 9.42 2.80
N ASN A 137 7.79 9.31 1.85
CA ASN A 137 7.72 10.22 0.70
C ASN A 137 9.07 10.31 -0.03
N ASP A 138 9.66 11.51 -0.13
CA ASP A 138 10.94 11.75 -0.80
C ASP A 138 12.16 11.69 0.14
N SER A 139 11.95 11.40 1.41
CA SER A 139 12.99 11.47 2.45
C SER A 139 13.37 10.07 2.95
N PRO A 140 14.65 9.70 2.91
CA PRO A 140 15.12 8.46 3.51
C PRO A 140 15.04 8.58 5.05
N ILE A 141 14.45 7.54 5.69
CA ILE A 141 14.25 7.51 7.14
C ILE A 141 15.16 6.52 7.85
N LEU A 142 15.76 5.59 7.12
CA LEU A 142 16.71 4.64 7.68
C LEU A 142 17.80 4.28 6.67
N PRO A 143 19.06 4.53 6.96
CA PRO A 143 20.17 3.73 6.50
C PRO A 143 20.34 2.58 7.48
N THR A 144 20.09 1.34 7.08
CA THR A 144 20.43 0.19 7.92
C THR A 144 21.83 -0.27 7.60
N GLU A 145 22.58 -0.61 8.64
CA GLU A 145 23.78 -1.42 8.49
C GLU A 145 23.33 -2.82 8.04
N GLU A 146 23.89 -3.30 6.95
CA GLU A 146 23.88 -4.65 6.38
C GLU A 146 22.85 -5.68 6.93
N SER A 147 21.59 -5.49 6.68
CA SER A 147 20.59 -6.53 6.94
C SER A 147 20.18 -7.16 5.61
N ARG A 148 20.76 -8.32 5.30
CA ARG A 148 20.28 -9.12 4.16
C ARG A 148 18.92 -9.69 4.47
N LEU A 149 17.97 -9.47 3.60
CA LEU A 149 16.64 -10.02 3.71
C LEU A 149 16.45 -11.10 2.64
N ASN A 150 16.13 -12.32 3.05
CA ASN A 150 15.57 -13.33 2.15
C ASN A 150 14.07 -13.39 2.38
N ALA A 151 13.30 -12.83 1.46
CA ALA A 151 11.85 -12.75 1.55
C ALA A 151 11.13 -13.80 0.69
N GLY A 152 11.85 -14.63 -0.07
CA GLY A 152 11.27 -15.50 -1.10
C GLY A 152 10.21 -16.48 -0.57
N ASP A 153 10.46 -17.11 0.55
CA ASP A 153 9.55 -18.07 1.20
C ASP A 153 8.48 -17.41 2.10
N SER A 154 8.44 -16.08 2.14
CA SER A 154 7.53 -15.34 3.00
C SER A 154 6.24 -14.97 2.29
N LYS A 155 5.13 -14.94 3.05
CA LYS A 155 3.86 -14.35 2.64
C LYS A 155 3.82 -12.88 3.01
N LEU A 156 3.32 -12.05 2.10
CA LEU A 156 2.99 -10.66 2.40
C LEU A 156 1.60 -10.61 3.03
N MET A 157 1.53 -10.08 4.26
CA MET A 157 0.32 -9.78 4.99
C MET A 157 0.22 -8.28 5.19
N VAL A 158 -0.91 -7.69 4.87
CA VAL A 158 -1.14 -6.25 4.99
C VAL A 158 -2.29 -5.97 5.94
N GLY A 159 -2.08 -5.09 6.90
CA GLY A 159 -3.09 -4.72 7.89
C GLY A 159 -3.08 -5.55 9.19
N ALA A 160 -2.14 -6.48 9.34
CA ALA A 160 -1.94 -7.22 10.60
C ALA A 160 -0.59 -7.94 10.63
N LEU A 161 -0.20 -8.42 11.81
CA LEU A 161 0.79 -9.48 11.98
C LEU A 161 0.06 -10.83 11.99
N VAL A 162 0.35 -11.66 10.98
CA VAL A 162 -0.32 -12.95 10.80
C VAL A 162 0.72 -14.00 10.42
N ASN A 163 0.72 -15.15 11.13
CA ASN A 163 1.54 -16.29 10.76
C ASN A 163 0.84 -17.21 9.73
N GLU A 164 1.55 -18.20 9.20
CA GLU A 164 1.08 -19.02 8.07
C GLU A 164 -0.22 -19.77 8.40
N ASP A 165 -0.33 -20.34 9.58
CA ASP A 165 -1.49 -21.12 10.02
C ASP A 165 -2.60 -20.25 10.68
N ARG A 166 -2.40 -18.92 10.74
CA ARG A 166 -3.30 -17.93 11.35
C ARG A 166 -3.57 -18.15 12.83
N THR A 167 -2.66 -18.78 13.55
CA THR A 167 -2.74 -18.93 15.00
C THR A 167 -2.25 -17.68 15.73
N ILE A 168 -1.30 -16.92 15.11
CA ILE A 168 -0.94 -15.56 15.51
C ILE A 168 -1.71 -14.61 14.64
N LEU A 169 -2.53 -13.76 15.23
CA LEU A 169 -3.40 -12.82 14.55
C LEU A 169 -3.59 -11.60 15.46
N GLU A 170 -2.69 -10.66 15.34
CA GLU A 170 -2.56 -9.52 16.24
C GLU A 170 -2.07 -8.24 15.54
N ASN A 171 -1.93 -7.16 16.30
CA ASN A 171 -1.37 -5.90 15.80
C ASN A 171 -2.11 -5.35 14.56
N PHE A 172 -3.43 -5.43 14.56
CA PHE A 172 -4.25 -4.99 13.44
C PHE A 172 -4.07 -3.51 13.14
N TRP A 173 -3.99 -3.21 11.83
CA TRP A 173 -3.92 -1.85 11.33
C TRP A 173 -5.22 -1.07 11.59
N TYR A 174 -5.04 0.20 11.91
CA TYR A 174 -6.09 1.21 11.99
C TYR A 174 -5.69 2.38 11.11
N GLY A 175 -6.35 2.53 9.98
CA GLY A 175 -6.04 3.58 9.02
C GLY A 175 -6.37 3.18 7.60
N TYR A 176 -5.93 3.99 6.68
CA TYR A 176 -6.24 3.88 5.27
C TYR A 176 -5.05 3.33 4.50
N ILE A 177 -5.35 2.50 3.51
CA ILE A 177 -4.38 2.03 2.51
C ILE A 177 -5.01 2.27 1.15
N ASP A 178 -4.33 3.02 0.29
CA ASP A 178 -4.80 3.35 -1.06
C ASP A 178 -4.21 2.41 -2.10
N GLU A 179 -2.89 2.38 -2.22
CA GLU A 179 -2.22 1.59 -3.24
C GLU A 179 -1.02 0.83 -2.66
N ILE A 180 -0.86 -0.41 -3.11
CA ILE A 180 0.29 -1.26 -2.80
C ILE A 180 1.00 -1.58 -4.10
N ARG A 181 2.35 -1.52 -4.11
CA ARG A 181 3.19 -1.83 -5.28
C ARG A 181 4.31 -2.76 -4.90
N LEU A 182 4.56 -3.76 -5.74
CA LEU A 182 5.69 -4.67 -5.63
C LEU A 182 6.48 -4.66 -6.94
N TRP A 183 7.76 -4.36 -6.84
CA TRP A 183 8.71 -4.33 -7.95
C TRP A 183 9.76 -5.42 -7.74
N ASN A 184 10.06 -6.24 -8.75
CA ASN A 184 11.15 -7.22 -8.69
C ASN A 184 12.53 -6.59 -8.97
N THR A 185 12.69 -5.35 -8.59
CA THR A 185 13.95 -4.60 -8.68
C THR A 185 14.03 -3.57 -7.57
N ARG A 186 15.24 -3.23 -7.17
CA ARG A 186 15.48 -2.08 -6.31
C ARG A 186 15.36 -0.80 -7.13
N LEU A 187 14.34 -0.02 -6.89
CA LEU A 187 14.15 1.27 -7.55
C LEU A 187 15.23 2.28 -7.15
N ALA A 188 15.55 3.19 -8.06
CA ALA A 188 16.45 4.30 -7.77
C ALA A 188 15.80 5.31 -6.80
N ASP A 189 16.59 5.93 -5.94
CA ASP A 189 16.13 6.96 -5.00
C ASP A 189 15.38 8.10 -5.71
N SER A 190 15.82 8.47 -6.91
CA SER A 190 15.16 9.49 -7.76
C SER A 190 13.75 9.08 -8.18
N THR A 191 13.54 7.79 -8.47
CA THR A 191 12.23 7.23 -8.82
C THR A 191 11.28 7.31 -7.64
N ILE A 192 11.74 6.96 -6.43
CA ILE A 192 10.92 7.09 -5.20
C ILE A 192 10.49 8.54 -4.98
N LYS A 193 11.45 9.49 -5.08
CA LYS A 193 11.19 10.92 -4.93
C LYS A 193 10.22 11.48 -5.98
N PHE A 194 10.24 10.92 -7.17
CA PHE A 194 9.29 11.30 -8.21
C PHE A 194 7.89 10.75 -7.88
N GLN A 195 7.79 9.47 -7.56
CA GLN A 195 6.52 8.80 -7.26
C GLN A 195 5.81 9.43 -6.06
N SER A 196 6.55 9.84 -5.03
CA SER A 196 5.97 10.47 -3.84
C SER A 196 5.28 11.82 -4.11
N LYS A 197 5.58 12.46 -5.24
CA LYS A 197 5.00 13.75 -5.66
C LYS A 197 3.92 13.61 -6.73
N HIS A 198 3.67 12.40 -7.21
CA HIS A 198 2.80 12.14 -8.35
C HIS A 198 2.00 10.86 -8.13
N SER A 199 1.24 10.81 -7.03
CA SER A 199 0.44 9.63 -6.65
C SER A 199 -0.60 9.27 -7.71
N ASP A 200 -1.26 10.27 -8.28
CA ASP A 200 -2.29 10.15 -9.30
C ASP A 200 -1.79 9.57 -10.63
N LYS A 201 -0.51 9.63 -10.85
CA LYS A 201 0.07 9.38 -12.16
C LYS A 201 0.50 7.94 -12.42
N MET A 202 0.61 7.11 -11.39
CA MET A 202 0.78 5.66 -11.59
C MET A 202 -0.48 4.98 -12.17
N GLY A 203 -1.65 5.66 -12.12
CA GLY A 203 -2.89 5.21 -12.74
C GLY A 203 -2.99 5.42 -14.26
N GLU A 204 -2.35 6.46 -14.78
CA GLU A 204 -2.59 6.91 -16.16
C GLU A 204 -1.56 6.49 -17.19
N TYR A 205 -0.68 5.57 -16.98
CA TYR A 205 0.41 5.22 -17.90
C TYR A 205 1.75 5.87 -17.60
N TYR A 206 2.58 5.16 -17.09
CA TYR A 206 3.89 4.70 -17.51
C TYR A 206 4.67 5.59 -18.55
N ARG A 207 4.25 6.82 -18.79
CA ARG A 207 4.90 7.75 -19.69
C ARG A 207 5.41 8.99 -18.98
N TYR A 208 6.15 8.79 -17.91
CA TYR A 208 6.82 9.94 -17.29
C TYR A 208 8.29 9.94 -17.65
N THR A 209 8.68 11.04 -18.25
CA THR A 209 10.07 11.41 -18.40
C THR A 209 10.53 12.06 -17.10
N MET A 210 11.44 11.44 -16.38
CA MET A 210 12.28 12.14 -15.43
C MET A 210 13.44 12.76 -16.20
N ASP A 211 13.56 14.09 -16.16
CA ASP A 211 14.64 14.82 -16.85
C ASP A 211 14.78 14.50 -18.35
N GLY A 212 13.67 14.17 -19.03
CA GLY A 212 13.66 13.84 -20.46
C GLY A 212 13.93 12.37 -20.80
N GLU A 213 14.14 11.49 -19.82
CA GLU A 213 14.24 10.04 -20.03
C GLU A 213 12.90 9.34 -19.73
N GLU A 214 12.44 8.50 -20.65
CA GLU A 214 11.23 7.71 -20.41
C GLU A 214 11.51 6.61 -19.38
N ILE A 215 10.72 6.56 -18.30
CA ILE A 215 10.84 5.53 -17.23
C ILE A 215 10.32 4.16 -17.69
N PHE A 216 10.32 3.86 -18.98
CA PHE A 216 9.88 2.56 -19.50
C PHE A 216 10.70 1.38 -18.98
N THR A 217 11.89 1.61 -18.48
CA THR A 217 12.80 0.55 -18.02
C THR A 217 12.26 -0.21 -16.82
N TYR A 218 11.40 0.40 -16.00
CA TYR A 218 10.93 -0.21 -14.77
C TYR A 218 9.59 -0.95 -14.87
N LEU A 219 8.85 -0.80 -15.96
CA LEU A 219 7.53 -1.40 -16.10
C LEU A 219 7.53 -2.90 -16.09
N ASN A 220 8.53 -3.51 -16.71
CA ASN A 220 8.69 -4.96 -16.71
C ASN A 220 9.05 -5.51 -15.32
N SER A 221 9.40 -4.62 -14.38
CA SER A 221 9.75 -4.99 -13.02
C SER A 221 8.61 -4.74 -12.01
N LEU A 222 7.52 -4.11 -12.41
CA LEU A 222 6.31 -4.00 -11.59
C LEU A 222 5.54 -5.32 -11.66
N ILE A 223 5.64 -6.12 -10.63
CA ILE A 223 5.06 -7.47 -10.58
C ILE A 223 3.80 -7.57 -9.72
N GLY A 224 3.42 -6.49 -9.05
CA GLY A 224 2.16 -6.34 -8.34
C GLY A 224 1.80 -4.87 -8.19
N ILE A 225 0.58 -4.52 -8.54
CA ILE A 225 -0.02 -3.23 -8.25
C ILE A 225 -1.49 -3.44 -7.85
N TRP A 226 -1.77 -3.15 -6.61
CA TRP A 226 -3.10 -3.30 -6.04
C TRP A 226 -3.64 -1.91 -5.72
N ARG A 227 -4.46 -1.42 -6.67
CA ARG A 227 -5.20 -0.16 -6.48
C ARG A 227 -6.45 -0.48 -5.70
N LEU A 228 -6.59 0.16 -4.56
CA LEU A 228 -7.72 -0.08 -3.67
C LEU A 228 -8.91 0.80 -4.03
N ASN A 229 -9.14 0.97 -5.34
CA ASN A 229 -10.21 1.76 -5.94
C ASN A 229 -11.39 0.86 -6.27
N PHE A 230 -12.41 0.85 -5.41
CA PHE A 230 -13.54 -0.06 -5.55
C PHE A 230 -14.86 0.66 -5.67
N GLU A 231 -15.82 -0.03 -6.28
CA GLU A 231 -17.21 0.41 -6.37
C GLU A 231 -18.11 -0.36 -5.40
N GLU A 232 -17.68 -1.53 -4.95
CA GLU A 232 -18.41 -2.42 -4.04
C GLU A 232 -17.45 -3.16 -3.09
N PRO A 233 -17.90 -3.59 -1.89
CA PRO A 233 -17.07 -4.37 -0.99
C PRO A 233 -16.61 -5.68 -1.64
N LEU A 234 -15.31 -5.92 -1.64
CA LEU A 234 -14.71 -7.09 -2.25
C LEU A 234 -14.11 -8.01 -1.19
N SER A 235 -14.00 -9.29 -1.54
CA SER A 235 -13.20 -10.29 -0.81
C SER A 235 -11.82 -10.50 -1.44
N VAL A 236 -11.60 -9.96 -2.63
CA VAL A 236 -10.37 -10.09 -3.41
C VAL A 236 -9.95 -8.71 -3.90
N ILE A 237 -8.67 -8.42 -3.83
CA ILE A 237 -8.04 -7.24 -4.41
C ILE A 237 -7.31 -7.70 -5.66
N GLU A 238 -7.78 -7.26 -6.81
CA GLU A 238 -7.18 -7.61 -8.10
C GLU A 238 -5.81 -6.97 -8.29
N ASP A 239 -4.89 -7.71 -8.90
CA ASP A 239 -3.58 -7.24 -9.31
C ASP A 239 -3.64 -6.64 -10.72
N ASP A 240 -3.56 -5.33 -10.82
CA ASP A 240 -3.56 -4.59 -12.09
C ASP A 240 -2.24 -4.68 -12.86
N SER A 241 -1.21 -5.34 -12.34
CA SER A 241 0.08 -5.50 -13.03
C SER A 241 0.02 -6.47 -14.21
N GLY A 242 -1.00 -7.35 -14.22
CA GLY A 242 -1.16 -8.41 -15.20
C GLY A 242 -0.45 -9.74 -14.84
N TYR A 243 0.16 -9.84 -13.65
CA TYR A 243 0.77 -11.07 -13.16
C TYR A 243 -0.20 -11.96 -12.37
N ASN A 244 -1.41 -11.46 -12.07
CA ASN A 244 -2.48 -12.15 -11.32
C ASN A 244 -2.04 -12.53 -9.89
N ASN A 245 -1.36 -11.63 -9.22
CA ASN A 245 -0.95 -11.77 -7.83
C ASN A 245 -2.02 -11.22 -6.88
N ASP A 246 -3.27 -11.63 -7.05
CA ASP A 246 -4.40 -11.11 -6.29
C ASP A 246 -4.25 -11.29 -4.79
N GLY A 247 -4.75 -10.31 -4.02
CA GLY A 247 -4.82 -10.35 -2.58
C GLY A 247 -6.19 -10.79 -2.08
N ILE A 248 -6.24 -11.55 -1.00
CA ILE A 248 -7.50 -12.01 -0.38
C ILE A 248 -7.72 -11.24 0.93
N ILE A 249 -8.88 -10.60 1.05
CA ILE A 249 -9.27 -9.90 2.26
C ILE A 249 -9.87 -10.89 3.26
N TYR A 250 -9.33 -10.88 4.47
CA TYR A 250 -9.84 -11.64 5.60
C TYR A 250 -10.32 -10.70 6.70
N THR A 251 -11.34 -11.13 7.43
CA THR A 251 -11.92 -10.37 8.52
C THR A 251 -12.28 -11.28 9.69
N ARG A 252 -11.98 -10.83 10.90
CA ARG A 252 -12.49 -11.50 12.11
C ARG A 252 -13.99 -11.25 12.26
N THR A 253 -14.68 -12.17 12.94
CA THR A 253 -16.10 -12.02 13.24
C THR A 253 -16.38 -10.72 13.99
N GLY A 254 -17.26 -9.89 13.44
CA GLY A 254 -17.64 -8.60 14.01
C GLY A 254 -16.81 -7.41 13.53
N TYR A 255 -15.87 -7.62 12.63
CA TYR A 255 -15.08 -6.57 11.99
C TYR A 255 -15.39 -6.49 10.49
N SER A 256 -14.99 -5.40 9.87
CA SER A 256 -15.10 -5.20 8.41
C SER A 256 -13.98 -4.28 7.93
N VAL A 257 -13.61 -4.43 6.68
CA VAL A 257 -12.90 -3.38 5.93
C VAL A 257 -13.96 -2.49 5.31
N GLU A 258 -13.76 -1.20 5.34
CA GLU A 258 -14.68 -0.23 4.75
C GLU A 258 -14.03 0.45 3.54
N LEU A 259 -14.85 0.75 2.55
CA LEU A 259 -14.44 1.56 1.42
C LEU A 259 -14.42 3.04 1.84
N SER A 260 -13.43 3.79 1.39
CA SER A 260 -13.27 5.21 1.70
C SER A 260 -13.08 6.04 0.44
N GLU A 261 -13.69 7.21 0.41
CA GLU A 261 -13.45 8.23 -0.63
C GLU A 261 -12.10 8.94 -0.45
N LYS A 262 -11.44 8.76 0.70
CA LYS A 262 -10.09 9.29 0.94
C LYS A 262 -9.07 8.51 0.14
N GLY A 263 -8.04 9.18 -0.33
CA GLY A 263 -6.95 8.58 -1.09
C GLY A 263 -5.78 9.54 -1.24
N ALA A 264 -4.66 9.01 -1.70
CA ALA A 264 -3.48 9.79 -2.03
C ALA A 264 -3.77 10.69 -3.25
N GLN A 265 -3.40 11.98 -3.19
CA GLN A 265 -3.62 12.99 -4.23
C GLN A 265 -2.30 13.51 -4.79
#